data_eafcdc5a2e3454c340b4105e6564c0dc
#
_entry.id   eafcdc5a2e3454c340b4105e6564c0dc
#
_cell.length_a   1.000
_cell.length_b   1.000
_cell.length_c   1.000
_cell.angle_alpha   90.00
_cell.angle_beta   90.00
_cell.angle_gamma   90.00
#
_symmetry.space_group_name_H-M   'P 1'
#
loop_
_entity.id
_entity.type
_entity.pdbx_description
1 polymer ?
#
loop_
_entity_poly.entity_id
_entity_poly.type
_entity_poly.pdbx_seq_one_letter_code
_entity_poly.pdbx_strand_id
1 'polypeptide(L)'
;MRLTGSRPFAKDGSPSDRGESIAVLRRAVELGVNHIDTAAFYFSPLRSANELINTALGPYPADLVITTKVGPGRDSWGEWHSARPDQLRGQVEENLRQLGRDHLDVVNLRRRADQESIAEHFGALAELRQAGLIRHLGVSDVTVDQLTEALAIAPVVCVQNRYGFDLREHDPVLRACAERGIAFVPFFAIAGPSRQSGRRPPEPAPLLAVAGRHGATAAQIRLAWTLHQSPNVLAIPGTGNVAHLEENVAAAALRLSPDDLSLLDAAD
;
A
#
# COMPACT_ATOMS: atom_id res chain seq x y z
N MET A 1 4.40 -1.43 5.84
CA MET A 1 4.18 -0.29 6.76
C MET A 1 5.35 -0.18 7.73
N ARG A 2 5.70 1.05 8.22
CA ARG A 2 6.86 1.25 9.11
C ARG A 2 6.50 1.47 10.57
N LEU A 3 5.25 1.38 10.91
CA LEU A 3 4.78 1.57 12.29
C LEU A 3 5.30 0.51 13.28
N THR A 4 5.73 -0.66 12.78
CA THR A 4 6.25 -1.75 13.61
C THR A 4 7.77 -1.82 13.66
N GLY A 5 8.47 -0.89 13.01
CA GLY A 5 9.93 -0.81 12.93
C GLY A 5 10.47 -0.98 11.51
N SER A 6 11.73 -0.63 11.32
CA SER A 6 12.39 -0.64 9.99
C SER A 6 12.72 -2.06 9.49
N ARG A 7 13.05 -2.95 10.41
CA ARG A 7 13.37 -4.38 10.19
C ARG A 7 12.82 -5.21 11.35
N PRO A 8 11.51 -5.42 11.44
CA PRO A 8 10.86 -5.90 12.66
C PRO A 8 11.35 -7.26 13.16
N PHE A 9 11.96 -8.09 12.30
CA PHE A 9 12.48 -9.41 12.67
C PHE A 9 14.01 -9.54 12.49
N ALA A 10 14.70 -8.46 12.14
CA ALA A 10 16.17 -8.49 12.08
C ALA A 10 16.76 -8.32 13.48
N LYS A 11 17.91 -9.00 13.74
CA LYS A 11 18.62 -8.91 15.03
C LYS A 11 19.10 -7.49 15.36
N ASP A 12 19.32 -6.67 14.32
CA ASP A 12 19.75 -5.27 14.37
C ASP A 12 18.57 -4.29 14.12
N GLY A 13 17.34 -4.79 14.00
CA GLY A 13 16.15 -3.97 13.76
C GLY A 13 15.75 -3.20 15.01
N SER A 14 15.71 -1.86 14.91
CA SER A 14 15.17 -1.03 15.97
C SER A 14 13.64 -1.11 15.98
N PRO A 15 13.00 -1.40 17.14
CA PRO A 15 11.57 -1.28 17.26
C PRO A 15 11.17 0.19 17.05
N SER A 16 10.03 0.43 16.39
CA SER A 16 9.46 1.77 16.33
C SER A 16 9.06 2.26 17.72
N ASP A 17 9.12 3.55 17.97
CA ASP A 17 8.48 4.12 19.16
C ASP A 17 6.95 4.01 19.01
N ARG A 18 6.27 3.53 20.07
CA ARG A 18 4.80 3.35 20.04
C ARG A 18 4.08 4.68 20.00
N GLY A 19 4.56 5.65 20.79
CA GLY A 19 3.98 7.00 20.86
C GLY A 19 4.12 7.72 19.52
N GLU A 20 5.30 7.65 18.91
CA GLU A 20 5.55 8.22 17.58
C GLU A 20 4.68 7.57 16.50
N SER A 21 4.53 6.24 16.53
CA SER A 21 3.66 5.54 15.59
C SER A 21 2.19 5.96 15.71
N ILE A 22 1.69 6.17 16.93
CA ILE A 22 0.34 6.68 17.21
C ILE A 22 0.23 8.14 16.75
N ALA A 23 1.24 8.97 17.01
CA ALA A 23 1.25 10.38 16.58
C ALA A 23 1.17 10.50 15.05
N VAL A 24 1.93 9.68 14.30
CA VAL A 24 1.86 9.63 12.82
C VAL A 24 0.45 9.29 12.34
N LEU A 25 -0.22 8.31 12.95
CA LEU A 25 -1.57 7.91 12.55
C LEU A 25 -2.60 8.99 12.81
N ARG A 26 -2.55 9.63 13.97
CA ARG A 26 -3.44 10.75 14.32
C ARG A 26 -3.20 11.94 13.42
N ARG A 27 -1.93 12.30 13.23
CA ARG A 27 -1.57 13.41 12.34
C ARG A 27 -2.00 13.18 10.90
N ALA A 28 -1.98 11.93 10.41
CA ALA A 28 -2.49 11.62 9.08
C ALA A 28 -3.98 12.00 8.93
N VAL A 29 -4.81 11.61 9.88
CA VAL A 29 -6.25 11.95 9.87
C VAL A 29 -6.47 13.46 10.02
N GLU A 30 -5.72 14.15 10.88
CA GLU A 30 -5.76 15.61 11.03
C GLU A 30 -5.42 16.34 9.71
N LEU A 31 -4.54 15.77 8.89
CA LEU A 31 -4.16 16.29 7.58
C LEU A 31 -5.17 15.91 6.46
N GLY A 32 -6.28 15.25 6.80
CA GLY A 32 -7.32 14.86 5.86
C GLY A 32 -7.07 13.54 5.14
N VAL A 33 -6.10 12.73 5.60
CA VAL A 33 -5.92 11.36 5.07
C VAL A 33 -7.10 10.50 5.51
N ASN A 34 -7.88 10.02 4.56
CA ASN A 34 -9.06 9.18 4.77
C ASN A 34 -8.92 7.76 4.22
N HIS A 35 -7.70 7.36 3.82
CA HIS A 35 -7.39 6.00 3.38
C HIS A 35 -6.11 5.50 4.04
N ILE A 36 -6.20 4.38 4.75
CA ILE A 36 -5.05 3.71 5.39
C ILE A 36 -4.86 2.32 4.81
N ASP A 37 -3.65 2.04 4.35
CA ASP A 37 -3.24 0.72 3.88
C ASP A 37 -2.45 -0.03 4.94
N THR A 38 -2.90 -1.22 5.30
CA THR A 38 -2.28 -2.09 6.31
C THR A 38 -2.24 -3.56 5.88
N ALA A 39 -1.84 -4.44 6.78
CA ALA A 39 -1.96 -5.90 6.66
C ALA A 39 -1.74 -6.56 8.03
N ALA A 40 -2.41 -7.67 8.32
CA ALA A 40 -2.18 -8.41 9.56
C ALA A 40 -0.72 -8.90 9.71
N PHE A 41 -0.05 -9.20 8.58
CA PHE A 41 1.36 -9.58 8.57
C PHE A 41 2.35 -8.41 8.72
N TYR A 42 1.87 -7.17 8.95
CA TYR A 42 2.70 -6.03 9.33
C TYR A 42 2.84 -5.99 10.86
N PHE A 43 3.60 -6.91 11.40
CA PHE A 43 3.89 -6.98 12.84
C PHE A 43 5.38 -7.19 13.11
N SER A 44 5.76 -6.96 14.35
CA SER A 44 7.03 -7.33 14.96
C SER A 44 6.73 -8.18 16.20
N PRO A 45 7.72 -8.80 16.85
CA PRO A 45 7.50 -9.51 18.10
C PRO A 45 6.82 -8.68 19.21
N LEU A 46 6.89 -7.35 19.07
CA LEU A 46 6.37 -6.42 20.08
C LEU A 46 5.06 -5.71 19.67
N ARG A 47 4.70 -5.66 18.37
CA ARG A 47 3.62 -4.77 17.88
C ARG A 47 2.98 -5.25 16.60
N SER A 48 1.66 -5.14 16.53
CA SER A 48 0.87 -5.25 15.31
C SER A 48 0.53 -3.85 14.76
N ALA A 49 0.68 -3.64 13.45
CA ALA A 49 0.26 -2.40 12.80
C ALA A 49 -1.25 -2.19 12.91
N ASN A 50 -2.04 -3.24 12.77
CA ASN A 50 -3.50 -3.18 12.90
C ASN A 50 -3.92 -2.75 14.32
N GLU A 51 -3.31 -3.31 15.37
CA GLU A 51 -3.59 -2.93 16.75
C GLU A 51 -3.14 -1.49 17.07
N LEU A 52 -2.06 -1.01 16.46
CA LEU A 52 -1.65 0.39 16.57
C LEU A 52 -2.67 1.32 15.91
N ILE A 53 -3.20 0.94 14.74
CA ILE A 53 -4.25 1.70 14.04
C ILE A 53 -5.51 1.76 14.90
N ASN A 54 -5.95 0.63 15.45
CA ASN A 54 -7.11 0.57 16.35
C ASN A 54 -6.90 1.45 17.60
N THR A 55 -5.74 1.33 18.25
CA THR A 55 -5.41 2.15 19.43
C THR A 55 -5.37 3.66 19.12
N ALA A 56 -4.87 4.03 17.95
CA ALA A 56 -4.69 5.43 17.60
C ALA A 56 -5.99 6.11 17.18
N LEU A 57 -6.86 5.39 16.45
CA LEU A 57 -7.98 5.95 15.70
C LEU A 57 -9.36 5.41 16.09
N GLY A 58 -9.43 4.45 16.99
CA GLY A 58 -10.73 3.98 17.52
C GLY A 58 -11.34 4.98 18.53
N PRO A 59 -12.64 5.34 18.42
CA PRO A 59 -13.56 4.98 17.34
C PRO A 59 -13.17 5.66 16.02
N TYR A 60 -13.27 4.91 14.92
CA TYR A 60 -12.81 5.38 13.61
C TYR A 60 -13.68 6.51 13.06
N PRO A 61 -13.08 7.53 12.37
CA PRO A 61 -13.84 8.47 11.56
C PRO A 61 -14.72 7.76 10.54
N ALA A 62 -15.91 8.30 10.30
CA ALA A 62 -16.93 7.64 9.45
C ALA A 62 -16.51 7.53 7.97
N ASP A 63 -15.64 8.43 7.50
CA ASP A 63 -15.11 8.50 6.14
C ASP A 63 -13.76 7.79 5.97
N LEU A 64 -13.20 7.22 7.06
CA LEU A 64 -11.93 6.52 7.01
C LEU A 64 -12.10 5.12 6.41
N VAL A 65 -11.45 4.89 5.27
CA VAL A 65 -11.34 3.59 4.62
C VAL A 65 -10.04 2.90 5.04
N ILE A 66 -10.15 1.67 5.54
CA ILE A 66 -9.00 0.84 5.89
C ILE A 66 -8.88 -0.32 4.91
N THR A 67 -7.81 -0.32 4.13
CA THR A 67 -7.46 -1.42 3.23
C THR A 67 -6.47 -2.35 3.90
N THR A 68 -6.78 -3.64 3.92
CA THR A 68 -5.87 -4.68 4.41
C THR A 68 -5.57 -5.74 3.35
N LYS A 69 -4.72 -6.69 3.67
CA LYS A 69 -4.27 -7.74 2.76
C LYS A 69 -4.35 -9.10 3.39
N VAL A 70 -4.69 -10.10 2.58
CA VAL A 70 -4.66 -11.53 2.90
C VAL A 70 -3.96 -12.33 1.80
N GLY A 71 -3.69 -13.59 2.05
CA GLY A 71 -2.93 -14.52 1.19
C GLY A 71 -1.60 -14.88 1.86
N PRO A 72 -0.58 -14.02 1.84
CA PRO A 72 0.61 -14.24 2.66
C PRO A 72 0.31 -14.10 4.15
N GLY A 73 1.01 -14.88 4.94
CA GLY A 73 1.06 -14.74 6.39
C GLY A 73 2.49 -14.79 6.89
N ARG A 74 2.68 -14.52 8.16
CA ARG A 74 3.95 -14.70 8.87
C ARG A 74 3.67 -15.41 10.18
N ASP A 75 4.52 -16.34 10.53
CA ASP A 75 4.47 -16.97 11.83
C ASP A 75 5.09 -16.09 12.92
N SER A 76 5.08 -16.56 14.17
CA SER A 76 5.67 -15.86 15.32
C SER A 76 7.18 -15.64 15.21
N TRP A 77 7.87 -16.39 14.36
CA TRP A 77 9.29 -16.27 14.07
C TRP A 77 9.58 -15.29 12.93
N GLY A 78 8.52 -14.85 12.23
CA GLY A 78 8.61 -13.93 11.09
C GLY A 78 8.79 -14.63 9.75
N GLU A 79 8.71 -15.96 9.69
CA GLU A 79 8.80 -16.72 8.46
C GLU A 79 7.53 -16.60 7.63
N TRP A 80 7.70 -16.45 6.33
CA TRP A 80 6.60 -16.29 5.40
C TRP A 80 5.94 -17.61 5.05
N HIS A 81 4.61 -17.63 5.06
CA HIS A 81 3.81 -18.73 4.54
C HIS A 81 2.68 -18.16 3.64
N SER A 82 2.08 -19.03 2.85
CA SER A 82 0.87 -18.73 2.07
C SER A 82 -0.33 -19.44 2.62
N ALA A 83 -1.40 -18.69 2.75
CA ALA A 83 -2.69 -19.28 3.05
C ALA A 83 -3.24 -20.00 1.83
N ARG A 84 -3.87 -21.16 2.04
CA ARG A 84 -4.77 -21.80 1.09
C ARG A 84 -6.13 -21.10 1.09
N PRO A 85 -6.99 -21.31 0.08
CA PRO A 85 -8.32 -20.68 0.04
C PRO A 85 -9.13 -20.88 1.32
N ASP A 86 -9.12 -22.08 1.89
CA ASP A 86 -9.82 -22.44 3.12
C ASP A 86 -9.30 -21.70 4.39
N GLN A 87 -8.08 -21.18 4.35
CA GLN A 87 -7.44 -20.46 5.45
C GLN A 87 -7.66 -18.94 5.40
N LEU A 88 -8.17 -18.41 4.28
CA LEU A 88 -8.36 -16.95 4.12
C LEU A 88 -9.39 -16.39 5.10
N ARG A 89 -10.41 -17.18 5.48
CA ARG A 89 -11.37 -16.79 6.52
C ARG A 89 -10.65 -16.44 7.82
N GLY A 90 -9.76 -17.29 8.31
CA GLY A 90 -9.01 -17.02 9.54
C GLY A 90 -8.15 -15.75 9.45
N GLN A 91 -7.55 -15.47 8.27
CA GLN A 91 -6.81 -14.21 8.07
C GLN A 91 -7.74 -12.98 8.08
N VAL A 92 -8.95 -13.07 7.54
CA VAL A 92 -9.95 -12.00 7.59
C VAL A 92 -10.41 -11.76 9.04
N GLU A 93 -10.74 -12.82 9.77
CA GLU A 93 -11.16 -12.75 11.17
C GLU A 93 -10.06 -12.16 12.06
N GLU A 94 -8.79 -12.49 11.83
CA GLU A 94 -7.67 -11.90 12.54
C GLU A 94 -7.53 -10.39 12.26
N ASN A 95 -7.71 -9.95 11.00
CA ASN A 95 -7.75 -8.53 10.69
C ASN A 95 -8.91 -7.82 11.40
N LEU A 96 -10.11 -8.40 11.42
CA LEU A 96 -11.28 -7.87 12.14
C LEU A 96 -10.99 -7.71 13.63
N ARG A 97 -10.45 -8.76 14.27
CA ARG A 97 -10.07 -8.76 15.69
C ARG A 97 -9.05 -7.66 16.00
N GLN A 98 -7.96 -7.56 15.23
CA GLN A 98 -6.90 -6.60 15.48
C GLN A 98 -7.35 -5.15 15.25
N LEU A 99 -8.18 -4.92 14.22
CA LEU A 99 -8.72 -3.60 13.91
C LEU A 99 -9.92 -3.23 14.78
N GLY A 100 -10.51 -4.18 15.53
CA GLY A 100 -11.69 -3.94 16.34
C GLY A 100 -12.93 -3.57 15.51
N ARG A 101 -13.13 -4.24 14.35
CA ARG A 101 -14.23 -3.98 13.41
C ARG A 101 -15.07 -5.23 13.20
N ASP A 102 -16.33 -5.04 12.82
CA ASP A 102 -17.27 -6.10 12.45
C ASP A 102 -17.21 -6.46 10.95
N HIS A 103 -16.67 -5.57 10.13
CA HIS A 103 -16.40 -5.79 8.71
C HIS A 103 -15.14 -5.03 8.28
N LEU A 104 -14.49 -5.48 7.20
CA LEU A 104 -13.35 -4.83 6.57
C LEU A 104 -13.81 -4.01 5.36
N ASP A 105 -13.32 -2.77 5.22
CA ASP A 105 -13.73 -1.89 4.12
C ASP A 105 -13.21 -2.42 2.78
N VAL A 106 -11.90 -2.69 2.69
CA VAL A 106 -11.27 -3.24 1.47
C VAL A 106 -10.29 -4.34 1.87
N VAL A 107 -10.37 -5.49 1.21
CA VAL A 107 -9.41 -6.58 1.36
C VAL A 107 -8.75 -6.90 0.03
N ASN A 108 -7.45 -6.74 -0.03
CA ASN A 108 -6.63 -7.13 -1.19
C ASN A 108 -6.17 -8.59 -1.04
N LEU A 109 -6.49 -9.43 -2.02
CA LEU A 109 -5.77 -10.68 -2.20
C LEU A 109 -4.36 -10.39 -2.70
N ARG A 110 -3.36 -10.62 -1.87
CA ARG A 110 -1.95 -10.51 -2.27
C ARG A 110 -1.50 -11.82 -2.93
N ARG A 111 -1.26 -11.77 -4.25
CA ARG A 111 -0.71 -12.90 -5.00
C ARG A 111 0.73 -13.20 -4.60
N ARG A 112 1.12 -14.45 -4.69
CA ARG A 112 2.53 -14.87 -4.67
C ARG A 112 3.08 -14.98 -6.10
N ALA A 113 4.38 -14.82 -6.23
CA ALA A 113 5.04 -14.85 -7.54
C ALA A 113 4.88 -16.16 -8.29
N ASP A 114 4.70 -17.28 -7.57
CA ASP A 114 4.54 -18.64 -8.09
C ASP A 114 3.08 -19.04 -8.41
N GLN A 115 2.10 -18.14 -8.17
CA GLN A 115 0.70 -18.42 -8.48
C GLN A 115 0.38 -17.98 -9.93
N GLU A 116 0.00 -18.93 -10.77
CA GLU A 116 -0.50 -18.67 -12.13
C GLU A 116 -1.95 -18.19 -12.10
N SER A 117 -2.83 -18.88 -11.35
CA SER A 117 -4.23 -18.50 -11.15
C SER A 117 -4.49 -18.04 -9.72
N ILE A 118 -5.41 -17.07 -9.57
CA ILE A 118 -5.89 -16.57 -8.27
C ILE A 118 -7.37 -16.93 -8.03
N ALA A 119 -8.01 -17.66 -8.95
CA ALA A 119 -9.46 -17.89 -8.97
C ALA A 119 -9.98 -18.48 -7.66
N GLU A 120 -9.40 -19.58 -7.17
CA GLU A 120 -9.86 -20.25 -5.95
C GLU A 120 -9.73 -19.35 -4.72
N HIS A 121 -8.61 -18.64 -4.59
CA HIS A 121 -8.39 -17.72 -3.48
C HIS A 121 -9.33 -16.51 -3.55
N PHE A 122 -9.53 -15.95 -4.74
CA PHE A 122 -10.40 -14.80 -4.92
C PHE A 122 -11.88 -15.20 -4.76
N GLY A 123 -12.26 -16.40 -5.19
CA GLY A 123 -13.57 -17.00 -4.95
C GLY A 123 -13.90 -17.10 -3.46
N ALA A 124 -12.96 -17.61 -2.65
CA ALA A 124 -13.12 -17.67 -1.20
C ALA A 124 -13.32 -16.27 -0.58
N LEU A 125 -12.64 -15.22 -1.07
CA LEU A 125 -12.87 -13.86 -0.61
C LEU A 125 -14.23 -13.30 -1.07
N ALA A 126 -14.70 -13.68 -2.27
CA ALA A 126 -16.03 -13.29 -2.75
C ALA A 126 -17.15 -13.87 -1.87
N GLU A 127 -16.99 -15.10 -1.36
CA GLU A 127 -17.89 -15.70 -0.38
C GLU A 127 -17.88 -14.92 0.96
N LEU A 128 -16.71 -14.52 1.45
CA LEU A 128 -16.58 -13.72 2.68
C LEU A 128 -17.20 -12.32 2.51
N ARG A 129 -17.14 -11.75 1.31
CA ARG A 129 -17.83 -10.51 0.97
C ARG A 129 -19.35 -10.71 0.99
N GLN A 130 -19.87 -11.80 0.43
CA GLN A 130 -21.31 -12.14 0.48
C GLN A 130 -21.77 -12.38 1.92
N ALA A 131 -20.93 -12.94 2.78
CA ALA A 131 -21.18 -13.12 4.21
C ALA A 131 -21.13 -11.80 5.02
N GLY A 132 -20.78 -10.67 4.42
CA GLY A 132 -20.75 -9.35 5.06
C GLY A 132 -19.48 -9.05 5.86
N LEU A 133 -18.48 -9.93 5.86
CA LEU A 133 -17.20 -9.70 6.56
C LEU A 133 -16.29 -8.72 5.81
N ILE A 134 -16.50 -8.54 4.51
CA ILE A 134 -15.75 -7.66 3.62
C ILE A 134 -16.73 -6.83 2.80
N ARG A 135 -16.52 -5.51 2.70
CA ARG A 135 -17.31 -4.64 1.81
C ARG A 135 -16.83 -4.71 0.38
N HIS A 136 -15.54 -4.53 0.16
CA HIS A 136 -14.94 -4.44 -1.17
C HIS A 136 -13.72 -5.32 -1.30
N LEU A 137 -13.53 -5.87 -2.50
CA LEU A 137 -12.39 -6.70 -2.84
C LEU A 137 -11.42 -5.94 -3.73
N GLY A 138 -10.14 -6.18 -3.52
CA GLY A 138 -9.05 -5.76 -4.38
C GLY A 138 -8.06 -6.91 -4.59
N VAL A 139 -7.08 -6.67 -5.45
CA VAL A 139 -6.01 -7.61 -5.72
C VAL A 139 -4.65 -6.92 -5.62
N SER A 140 -3.59 -7.69 -5.38
CA SER A 140 -2.25 -7.13 -5.24
C SER A 140 -1.20 -8.02 -5.88
N ASP A 141 -0.25 -7.40 -6.59
CA ASP A 141 0.86 -8.04 -7.33
C ASP A 141 0.38 -8.96 -8.46
N VAL A 142 -0.59 -8.49 -9.22
CA VAL A 142 -1.26 -9.25 -10.29
C VAL A 142 -0.87 -8.76 -11.67
N THR A 143 -1.04 -9.66 -12.66
CA THR A 143 -0.99 -9.33 -14.10
C THR A 143 -2.36 -8.85 -14.59
N VAL A 144 -2.44 -8.38 -15.86
CA VAL A 144 -3.72 -8.01 -16.50
C VAL A 144 -4.64 -9.24 -16.62
N ASP A 145 -4.10 -10.41 -16.92
CA ASP A 145 -4.87 -11.65 -17.04
C ASP A 145 -5.48 -12.06 -15.69
N GLN A 146 -4.71 -11.96 -14.61
CA GLN A 146 -5.20 -12.23 -13.26
C GLN A 146 -6.21 -11.20 -12.77
N LEU A 147 -6.08 -9.93 -13.17
CA LEU A 147 -7.13 -8.92 -12.94
C LEU A 147 -8.41 -9.30 -13.67
N THR A 148 -8.29 -9.75 -14.92
CA THR A 148 -9.45 -10.20 -15.71
C THR A 148 -10.10 -11.44 -15.08
N GLU A 149 -9.31 -12.39 -14.62
CA GLU A 149 -9.77 -13.57 -13.86
C GLU A 149 -10.56 -13.17 -12.59
N ALA A 150 -10.02 -12.25 -11.80
CA ALA A 150 -10.69 -11.76 -10.60
C ALA A 150 -12.04 -11.07 -10.94
N LEU A 151 -12.06 -10.22 -11.96
CA LEU A 151 -13.26 -9.51 -12.41
C LEU A 151 -14.38 -10.44 -12.90
N ALA A 152 -14.03 -11.63 -13.41
CA ALA A 152 -15.00 -12.64 -13.78
C ALA A 152 -15.69 -13.29 -12.56
N ILE A 153 -15.10 -13.18 -11.37
CA ILE A 153 -15.60 -13.79 -10.12
C ILE A 153 -16.38 -12.77 -9.30
N ALA A 154 -15.82 -11.59 -9.06
CA ALA A 154 -16.46 -10.53 -8.28
C ALA A 154 -15.89 -9.14 -8.64
N PRO A 155 -16.62 -8.03 -8.36
CA PRO A 155 -16.12 -6.68 -8.55
C PRO A 155 -14.80 -6.42 -7.79
N VAL A 156 -13.83 -5.82 -8.49
CA VAL A 156 -12.53 -5.39 -7.96
C VAL A 156 -12.52 -3.86 -7.88
N VAL A 157 -12.31 -3.27 -6.70
CA VAL A 157 -12.27 -1.81 -6.52
C VAL A 157 -10.87 -1.22 -6.64
N CYS A 158 -9.84 -2.01 -6.37
CA CYS A 158 -8.45 -1.54 -6.48
C CYS A 158 -7.47 -2.66 -6.85
N VAL A 159 -6.38 -2.24 -7.50
CA VAL A 159 -5.20 -3.08 -7.77
C VAL A 159 -3.99 -2.45 -7.10
N GLN A 160 -3.30 -3.19 -6.25
CA GLN A 160 -2.12 -2.71 -5.55
C GLN A 160 -0.86 -3.42 -6.05
N ASN A 161 -0.11 -2.79 -6.95
CA ASN A 161 1.11 -3.34 -7.56
C ASN A 161 2.35 -2.48 -7.28
N ARG A 162 3.54 -3.05 -7.50
CA ARG A 162 4.78 -2.28 -7.48
C ARG A 162 4.77 -1.27 -8.61
N TYR A 163 4.94 0.00 -8.27
CA TYR A 163 4.99 1.04 -9.29
C TYR A 163 5.60 2.33 -8.73
N GLY A 164 6.33 3.03 -9.57
CA GLY A 164 6.95 4.30 -9.23
C GLY A 164 7.94 4.72 -10.30
N PHE A 165 8.61 5.83 -10.07
CA PHE A 165 9.54 6.45 -11.01
C PHE A 165 10.56 5.45 -11.60
N ASP A 166 11.16 4.59 -10.76
CA ASP A 166 12.16 3.59 -11.19
C ASP A 166 11.53 2.20 -11.47
N LEU A 167 10.20 2.06 -11.52
CA LEU A 167 9.52 0.77 -11.57
C LEU A 167 8.25 0.87 -12.41
N ARG A 168 8.34 0.67 -13.72
CA ARG A 168 7.24 0.84 -14.68
C ARG A 168 6.72 -0.48 -15.26
N GLU A 169 7.18 -1.62 -14.74
CA GLU A 169 6.79 -2.95 -15.25
C GLU A 169 5.28 -3.21 -15.25
N HIS A 170 4.52 -2.48 -14.41
CA HIS A 170 3.07 -2.59 -14.31
C HIS A 170 2.27 -1.50 -15.04
N ASP A 171 2.88 -0.78 -15.98
CA ASP A 171 2.16 0.15 -16.87
C ASP A 171 0.93 -0.49 -17.57
N PRO A 172 1.00 -1.74 -18.07
CA PRO A 172 -0.18 -2.39 -18.64
C PRO A 172 -1.32 -2.55 -17.64
N VAL A 173 -1.01 -2.84 -16.38
CA VAL A 173 -2.01 -2.99 -15.31
C VAL A 173 -2.60 -1.64 -14.93
N LEU A 174 -1.78 -0.58 -14.83
CA LEU A 174 -2.24 0.79 -14.57
C LEU A 174 -3.26 1.22 -15.65
N ARG A 175 -2.94 1.01 -16.94
CA ARG A 175 -3.85 1.33 -18.06
C ARG A 175 -5.14 0.52 -17.97
N ALA A 176 -5.04 -0.79 -17.74
CA ALA A 176 -6.21 -1.65 -17.59
C ALA A 176 -7.13 -1.23 -16.43
N CYS A 177 -6.56 -0.71 -15.35
CA CYS A 177 -7.31 -0.15 -14.22
C CYS A 177 -7.99 1.16 -14.61
N ALA A 178 -7.29 2.08 -15.31
CA ALA A 178 -7.86 3.35 -15.75
C ALA A 178 -9.07 3.16 -16.67
N GLU A 179 -8.97 2.25 -17.66
CA GLU A 179 -10.05 1.91 -18.58
C GLU A 179 -11.31 1.38 -17.88
N ARG A 180 -11.15 0.77 -16.71
CA ARG A 180 -12.24 0.12 -15.96
C ARG A 180 -12.72 0.93 -14.75
N GLY A 181 -12.15 2.12 -14.50
CA GLY A 181 -12.46 2.93 -13.32
C GLY A 181 -12.04 2.26 -12.00
N ILE A 182 -11.03 1.40 -12.02
CA ILE A 182 -10.46 0.72 -10.85
C ILE A 182 -9.32 1.55 -10.30
N ALA A 183 -9.26 1.75 -8.98
CA ALA A 183 -8.14 2.47 -8.37
C ALA A 183 -6.83 1.67 -8.52
N PHE A 184 -5.77 2.33 -8.96
CA PHE A 184 -4.42 1.77 -8.97
C PHE A 184 -3.63 2.29 -7.76
N VAL A 185 -3.15 1.37 -6.92
CA VAL A 185 -2.54 1.69 -5.62
C VAL A 185 -1.06 1.29 -5.63
N PRO A 186 -0.14 2.19 -6.03
CA PRO A 186 1.27 1.88 -6.17
C PRO A 186 1.96 1.70 -4.82
N PHE A 187 2.66 0.58 -4.62
CA PHE A 187 3.62 0.46 -3.54
C PHE A 187 5.06 0.61 -4.06
N PHE A 188 5.97 1.13 -3.22
CA PHE A 188 7.34 1.55 -3.54
C PHE A 188 7.46 2.85 -4.38
N ALA A 189 6.41 3.65 -4.46
CA ALA A 189 6.39 4.89 -5.24
C ALA A 189 7.51 5.89 -4.90
N ILE A 190 8.00 5.93 -3.64
CA ILE A 190 9.01 6.90 -3.21
C ILE A 190 10.44 6.39 -3.37
N ALA A 191 10.71 5.13 -3.11
CA ALA A 191 12.08 4.66 -2.89
C ALA A 191 12.45 3.35 -3.61
N GLY A 192 11.59 2.86 -4.51
CA GLY A 192 11.85 1.66 -5.29
C GLY A 192 12.29 0.43 -4.47
N PRO A 193 12.79 -0.62 -5.13
CA PRO A 193 13.27 -1.85 -4.47
C PRO A 193 14.55 -1.64 -3.65
N SER A 194 15.36 -0.63 -3.98
CA SER A 194 16.62 -0.32 -3.29
C SER A 194 16.44 -0.03 -1.80
N ARG A 195 15.23 0.35 -1.40
CA ARG A 195 14.85 0.56 0.00
C ARG A 195 14.96 -0.70 0.86
N GLN A 196 14.77 -1.87 0.28
CA GLN A 196 14.88 -3.15 1.01
C GLN A 196 16.34 -3.53 1.25
N SER A 197 17.24 -3.15 0.35
CA SER A 197 18.68 -3.43 0.46
C SER A 197 19.44 -2.49 1.41
N GLY A 198 18.80 -1.40 1.87
CA GLY A 198 19.42 -0.37 2.70
C GLY A 198 20.42 0.53 1.96
N ARG A 199 20.66 0.29 0.67
CA ARG A 199 21.50 1.15 -0.19
C ARG A 199 20.60 2.13 -0.94
N ARG A 200 20.88 3.43 -0.78
CA ARG A 200 20.26 4.47 -1.62
C ARG A 200 21.23 4.77 -2.76
N PRO A 201 20.87 4.46 -4.01
CA PRO A 201 21.62 5.01 -5.14
C PRO A 201 21.50 6.54 -5.13
N PRO A 202 22.43 7.27 -5.77
CA PRO A 202 22.26 8.70 -6.01
C PRO A 202 20.95 8.96 -6.74
N GLU A 203 20.27 10.05 -6.38
CA GLU A 203 19.07 10.45 -7.10
C GLU A 203 19.44 10.91 -8.52
N PRO A 204 18.64 10.57 -9.54
CA PRO A 204 18.90 11.01 -10.93
C PRO A 204 18.94 12.53 -11.05
N ALA A 205 19.88 13.05 -11.86
CA ALA A 205 20.04 14.50 -12.07
C ALA A 205 18.74 15.18 -12.55
N PRO A 206 17.94 14.62 -13.49
CA PRO A 206 16.64 15.17 -13.87
C PRO A 206 15.68 15.32 -12.69
N LEU A 207 15.62 14.33 -11.81
CA LEU A 207 14.78 14.35 -10.61
C LEU A 207 15.18 15.49 -9.67
N LEU A 208 16.49 15.67 -9.43
CA LEU A 208 17.01 16.75 -8.60
C LEU A 208 16.76 18.12 -9.22
N ALA A 209 16.86 18.26 -10.55
CA ALA A 209 16.58 19.50 -11.26
C ALA A 209 15.11 19.91 -11.10
N VAL A 210 14.18 18.98 -11.25
CA VAL A 210 12.74 19.24 -11.03
C VAL A 210 12.47 19.56 -9.57
N ALA A 211 13.07 18.82 -8.63
CA ALA A 211 12.95 19.09 -7.20
C ALA A 211 13.38 20.52 -6.84
N GLY A 212 14.51 20.98 -7.40
CA GLY A 212 14.98 22.36 -7.22
C GLY A 212 14.01 23.43 -7.75
N ARG A 213 13.39 23.20 -8.92
CA ARG A 213 12.40 24.14 -9.50
C ARG A 213 11.17 24.32 -8.62
N HIS A 214 10.72 23.23 -7.99
CA HIS A 214 9.53 23.20 -7.15
C HIS A 214 9.81 23.48 -5.66
N GLY A 215 11.06 23.67 -5.26
CA GLY A 215 11.43 23.80 -3.83
C GLY A 215 11.03 22.56 -3.02
N ALA A 216 11.00 21.38 -3.67
CA ALA A 216 10.52 20.13 -3.12
C ALA A 216 11.67 19.12 -2.94
N THR A 217 11.42 18.08 -2.15
CA THR A 217 12.36 16.96 -2.03
C THR A 217 12.24 15.99 -3.22
N ALA A 218 13.29 15.23 -3.51
CA ALA A 218 13.24 14.17 -4.52
C ALA A 218 12.11 13.15 -4.24
N ALA A 219 11.86 12.85 -2.97
CA ALA A 219 10.78 11.96 -2.56
C ALA A 219 9.39 12.51 -2.91
N GLN A 220 9.18 13.82 -2.74
CA GLN A 220 7.94 14.50 -3.12
C GLN A 220 7.75 14.51 -4.65
N ILE A 221 8.83 14.75 -5.43
CA ILE A 221 8.74 14.69 -6.89
C ILE A 221 8.42 13.27 -7.38
N ARG A 222 9.04 12.24 -6.82
CA ARG A 222 8.70 10.83 -7.13
C ARG A 222 7.22 10.54 -6.89
N LEU A 223 6.70 11.00 -5.76
CA LEU A 223 5.30 10.80 -5.41
C LEU A 223 4.36 11.61 -6.32
N ALA A 224 4.68 12.89 -6.59
CA ALA A 224 3.94 13.74 -7.50
C ALA A 224 3.93 13.15 -8.93
N TRP A 225 5.08 12.70 -9.43
CA TRP A 225 5.18 12.03 -10.73
C TRP A 225 4.25 10.79 -10.77
N THR A 226 4.29 9.96 -9.74
CA THR A 226 3.42 8.76 -9.67
C THR A 226 1.94 9.14 -9.72
N LEU A 227 1.53 10.19 -9.03
CA LEU A 227 0.15 10.69 -9.03
C LEU A 227 -0.27 11.28 -10.40
N HIS A 228 0.68 11.79 -11.21
CA HIS A 228 0.41 12.32 -12.54
C HIS A 228 0.25 11.24 -13.62
N GLN A 229 0.60 9.98 -13.33
CA GLN A 229 0.51 8.91 -14.34
C GLN A 229 -0.92 8.58 -14.75
N SER A 230 -1.89 8.71 -13.82
CA SER A 230 -3.30 8.50 -14.14
C SER A 230 -4.20 9.06 -13.02
N PRO A 231 -5.41 9.55 -13.34
CA PRO A 231 -6.34 10.10 -12.34
C PRO A 231 -6.88 9.06 -11.35
N ASN A 232 -6.75 7.76 -11.64
CA ASN A 232 -7.16 6.66 -10.77
C ASN A 232 -6.04 6.17 -9.82
N VAL A 233 -4.90 6.86 -9.78
CA VAL A 233 -3.81 6.51 -8.85
C VAL A 233 -4.13 7.00 -7.45
N LEU A 234 -4.07 6.08 -6.48
CA LEU A 234 -4.22 6.33 -5.05
C LEU A 234 -2.91 6.02 -4.33
N ALA A 235 -2.20 7.04 -3.87
CA ALA A 235 -0.89 6.87 -3.23
C ALA A 235 -0.98 6.37 -1.79
N ILE A 236 -0.06 5.47 -1.41
CA ILE A 236 0.07 4.91 -0.05
C ILE A 236 1.51 5.05 0.51
N PRO A 237 2.07 6.27 0.58
CA PRO A 237 3.44 6.47 1.03
C PRO A 237 3.59 6.15 2.51
N GLY A 238 4.31 5.07 2.84
CA GLY A 238 4.48 4.61 4.21
C GLY A 238 5.63 5.31 4.94
N THR A 239 5.35 5.87 6.12
CA THR A 239 6.34 6.46 7.01
C THR A 239 6.05 6.14 8.48
N GLY A 240 7.05 6.28 9.35
CA GLY A 240 6.94 6.24 10.82
C GLY A 240 7.37 7.57 11.44
N ASN A 241 7.49 8.64 10.67
CA ASN A 241 7.93 9.97 11.11
C ASN A 241 6.92 11.03 10.66
N VAL A 242 6.54 11.94 11.57
CA VAL A 242 5.52 12.96 11.34
C VAL A 242 5.94 13.95 10.26
N ALA A 243 7.19 14.41 10.26
CA ALA A 243 7.67 15.37 9.24
C ALA A 243 7.62 14.75 7.83
N HIS A 244 8.05 13.49 7.70
CA HIS A 244 7.94 12.78 6.41
C HIS A 244 6.48 12.52 6.00
N LEU A 245 5.54 12.40 6.95
CA LEU A 245 4.12 12.31 6.64
C LEU A 245 3.63 13.63 6.04
N GLU A 246 3.96 14.75 6.65
CA GLU A 246 3.59 16.08 6.17
C GLU A 246 4.16 16.37 4.78
N GLU A 247 5.43 16.02 4.54
CA GLU A 247 6.04 16.07 3.21
C GLU A 247 5.30 15.21 2.18
N ASN A 248 4.92 13.98 2.55
CA ASN A 248 4.18 13.09 1.65
C ASN A 248 2.78 13.64 1.30
N VAL A 249 2.07 14.20 2.27
CA VAL A 249 0.76 14.81 2.04
C VAL A 249 0.91 16.07 1.17
N ALA A 250 1.90 16.90 1.43
CA ALA A 250 2.18 18.10 0.65
C ALA A 250 2.52 17.80 -0.83
N ALA A 251 3.09 16.62 -1.13
CA ALA A 251 3.38 16.20 -2.49
C ALA A 251 2.14 16.13 -3.39
N ALA A 252 0.95 15.90 -2.83
CA ALA A 252 -0.31 15.88 -3.59
C ALA A 252 -0.69 17.27 -4.15
N ALA A 253 -0.15 18.34 -3.61
CA ALA A 253 -0.37 19.71 -4.10
C ALA A 253 0.59 20.12 -5.24
N LEU A 254 1.67 19.36 -5.47
CA LEU A 254 2.63 19.64 -6.53
C LEU A 254 1.98 19.48 -7.91
N ARG A 255 2.19 20.43 -8.77
CA ARG A 255 1.74 20.40 -10.17
C ARG A 255 2.97 20.41 -11.08
N LEU A 256 3.32 19.22 -11.56
CA LEU A 256 4.41 19.05 -12.53
C LEU A 256 3.95 19.55 -13.90
N SER A 257 4.77 20.39 -14.53
CA SER A 257 4.50 20.87 -15.89
C SER A 257 4.72 19.75 -16.92
N PRO A 258 4.20 19.89 -18.15
CA PRO A 258 4.54 18.96 -19.23
C PRO A 258 6.05 18.83 -19.49
N ASP A 259 6.82 19.91 -19.32
CA ASP A 259 8.28 19.91 -19.46
C ASP A 259 8.96 19.13 -18.31
N ASP A 260 8.43 19.26 -17.07
CA ASP A 260 8.92 18.48 -15.94
C ASP A 260 8.66 16.98 -16.16
N LEU A 261 7.46 16.62 -16.59
CA LEU A 261 7.10 15.22 -16.86
C LEU A 261 7.96 14.65 -18.00
N SER A 262 8.14 15.40 -19.09
CA SER A 262 9.00 14.98 -20.22
C SER A 262 10.45 14.76 -19.77
N LEU A 263 10.98 15.66 -18.93
CA LEU A 263 12.34 15.53 -18.39
C LEU A 263 12.49 14.31 -17.47
N LEU A 264 11.47 14.02 -16.65
CA LEU A 264 11.45 12.87 -15.76
C LEU A 264 11.28 11.55 -16.51
N ASP A 265 10.46 11.55 -17.56
CA ASP A 265 10.20 10.35 -18.37
C ASP A 265 11.39 9.96 -19.26
N ALA A 266 12.25 10.93 -19.62
CA ALA A 266 13.48 10.68 -20.37
C ALA A 266 14.65 10.17 -19.50
N ALA A 267 14.45 10.03 -18.19
CA ALA A 267 15.50 9.63 -17.24
C ALA A 267 15.60 8.11 -17.01
N ASP A 268 14.87 7.30 -17.81
CA ASP A 268 14.93 5.81 -17.81
C ASP A 268 16.19 5.26 -18.48
#